data_0ab199845c10470b6168bfdcde02511a
#
_entry.id   0ab199845c10470b6168bfdcde02511a
#
_cell.length_a   1.000
_cell.length_b   1.000
_cell.length_c   1.000
_cell.angle_alpha   90.00
_cell.angle_beta   90.00
_cell.angle_gamma   90.00
#
_symmetry.space_group_name_H-M   'P 1'
#
loop_
_entity.id
_entity.type
_entity.pdbx_description
1 polymer ?
#
loop_
_entity_poly.entity_id
_entity_poly.type
_entity_poly.pdbx_seq_one_letter_code
_entity_poly.pdbx_strand_id
1 'polypeptide(L)'
;MGNEKELLKVLDCFIKVAEAGKKTLAGKDNRLLDAEGLGFKIFSHALAILYLYRSTNIPDSSITKISFFDAASINVLGRAAIESFLVFQYVFVNNKDSEQEDFHYLSWVLGGLIERQNLPVSSPQGKKVIEDERKVISSIEPRLKINKYFLELTDKQKNNLLTKGNWRLKSWSDIGLESGLSDTNAKAFYGYLCGYAHAGNLSVLQLREAKTAKVQKDLCSATIGYLLIALSKFIKSYTQVFIKAKPIYDSLNDKNIIEVWDAVGSKSLGAVQIDWTDFK
;
A
#
# COMPACT_ATOMS: atom_id res chain seq x y z
N MET A 1 -8.88 -9.17 -20.19
CA MET A 1 -8.07 -10.43 -20.26
C MET A 1 -6.56 -10.19 -20.12
N GLY A 2 -5.98 -9.03 -20.52
CA GLY A 2 -4.56 -8.71 -20.36
C GLY A 2 -4.17 -8.58 -18.88
N ASN A 3 -4.86 -7.71 -18.16
CA ASN A 3 -4.49 -7.29 -16.80
C ASN A 3 -4.44 -8.43 -15.75
N GLU A 4 -5.29 -9.45 -15.85
CA GLU A 4 -5.25 -10.59 -14.92
C GLU A 4 -3.99 -11.45 -15.10
N LYS A 5 -3.63 -11.75 -16.36
CA LYS A 5 -2.43 -12.52 -16.67
C LYS A 5 -1.16 -11.76 -16.27
N GLU A 6 -1.16 -10.44 -16.47
CA GLU A 6 -0.06 -9.58 -16.08
C GLU A 6 0.07 -9.50 -14.57
N LEU A 7 -1.05 -9.39 -13.83
CA LEU A 7 -1.06 -9.40 -12.36
C LEU A 7 -0.47 -10.71 -11.81
N LEU A 8 -0.85 -11.86 -12.38
CA LEU A 8 -0.27 -13.15 -12.01
C LEU A 8 1.25 -13.18 -12.20
N LYS A 9 1.76 -12.69 -13.34
CA LYS A 9 3.19 -12.63 -13.60
C LYS A 9 3.94 -11.70 -12.67
N VAL A 10 3.36 -10.53 -12.38
CA VAL A 10 3.95 -9.57 -11.43
C VAL A 10 3.97 -10.14 -10.02
N LEU A 11 2.93 -10.86 -9.59
CA LEU A 11 2.91 -11.54 -8.29
C LEU A 11 3.94 -12.68 -8.21
N ASP A 12 4.12 -13.47 -9.28
CA ASP A 12 5.17 -14.50 -9.35
C ASP A 12 6.58 -13.89 -9.26
N CYS A 13 6.81 -12.79 -9.96
CA CYS A 13 8.04 -12.01 -9.82
C CYS A 13 8.26 -11.51 -8.40
N PHE A 14 7.20 -10.99 -7.77
CA PHE A 14 7.27 -10.51 -6.40
C PHE A 14 7.67 -11.61 -5.42
N ILE A 15 7.07 -12.80 -5.50
CA ILE A 15 7.42 -13.94 -4.64
C ILE A 15 8.92 -14.25 -4.75
N LYS A 16 9.45 -14.37 -5.99
CA LYS A 16 10.86 -14.68 -6.22
C LYS A 16 11.80 -13.64 -5.61
N VAL A 17 11.46 -12.35 -5.77
CA VAL A 17 12.24 -11.24 -5.24
C VAL A 17 12.17 -11.20 -3.71
N ALA A 18 10.97 -11.38 -3.12
CA ALA A 18 10.77 -11.38 -1.68
C ALA A 18 11.50 -12.55 -0.99
N GLU A 19 11.43 -13.77 -1.55
CA GLU A 19 12.18 -14.91 -1.01
C GLU A 19 13.70 -14.69 -1.01
N ALA A 20 14.22 -13.99 -2.00
CA ALA A 20 15.63 -13.60 -2.02
C ALA A 20 15.93 -12.51 -0.97
N GLY A 21 15.02 -11.57 -0.77
CA GLY A 21 15.12 -10.50 0.22
C GLY A 21 15.15 -11.02 1.65
N LYS A 22 14.40 -12.07 1.98
CA LYS A 22 14.40 -12.73 3.30
C LYS A 22 15.79 -13.14 3.77
N LYS A 23 16.70 -13.46 2.85
CA LYS A 23 18.10 -13.76 3.18
C LYS A 23 18.87 -12.56 3.75
N THR A 24 18.32 -11.36 3.63
CA THR A 24 18.87 -10.13 4.23
C THR A 24 18.48 -10.00 5.72
N LEU A 25 17.39 -10.67 6.15
CA LEU A 25 16.83 -10.57 7.50
C LEU A 25 17.63 -11.33 8.57
N ALA A 26 18.74 -11.96 8.21
CA ALA A 26 19.54 -12.81 9.11
C ALA A 26 20.18 -12.10 10.34
N GLY A 27 19.85 -10.82 10.60
CA GLY A 27 20.37 -10.05 11.73
C GLY A 27 19.31 -9.45 12.66
N LYS A 28 18.01 -9.74 12.46
CA LYS A 28 16.90 -9.25 13.31
C LYS A 28 16.80 -7.71 13.44
N ASP A 29 17.12 -6.96 12.40
CA ASP A 29 16.81 -5.54 12.38
C ASP A 29 15.27 -5.37 12.25
N ASN A 30 14.64 -4.83 13.30
CA ASN A 30 13.19 -4.60 13.32
C ASN A 30 12.73 -3.74 12.15
N ARG A 31 13.55 -2.80 11.67
CA ARG A 31 13.24 -1.95 10.52
C ARG A 31 13.06 -2.79 9.24
N LEU A 32 13.94 -3.74 9.01
CA LEU A 32 13.82 -4.65 7.86
C LEU A 32 12.64 -5.61 8.01
N LEU A 33 12.32 -6.06 9.23
CA LEU A 33 11.15 -6.88 9.48
C LEU A 33 9.85 -6.11 9.22
N ASP A 34 9.80 -4.85 9.60
CA ASP A 34 8.64 -3.98 9.33
C ASP A 34 8.49 -3.67 7.84
N ALA A 35 9.60 -3.46 7.13
CA ALA A 35 9.60 -3.29 5.68
C ALA A 35 9.08 -4.55 4.96
N GLU A 36 9.51 -5.75 5.39
CA GLU A 36 9.01 -7.03 4.90
C GLU A 36 7.52 -7.21 5.22
N GLY A 37 7.08 -6.80 6.42
CA GLY A 37 5.68 -6.81 6.80
C GLY A 37 4.78 -5.98 5.88
N LEU A 38 5.25 -4.81 5.44
CA LEU A 38 4.54 -4.02 4.41
C LEU A 38 4.50 -4.75 3.07
N GLY A 39 5.60 -5.40 2.66
CA GLY A 39 5.63 -6.22 1.46
C GLY A 39 4.62 -7.36 1.51
N PHE A 40 4.55 -8.07 2.63
CA PHE A 40 3.56 -9.12 2.83
C PHE A 40 2.12 -8.57 2.77
N LYS A 41 1.87 -7.40 3.34
CA LYS A 41 0.55 -6.75 3.30
C LYS A 41 0.14 -6.38 1.88
N ILE A 42 1.04 -5.78 1.08
CA ILE A 42 0.78 -5.46 -0.33
C ILE A 42 0.47 -6.73 -1.12
N PHE A 43 1.29 -7.76 -0.97
CA PHE A 43 1.10 -9.05 -1.64
C PHE A 43 -0.24 -9.69 -1.29
N SER A 44 -0.59 -9.72 0.00
CA SER A 44 -1.84 -10.33 0.47
C SER A 44 -3.07 -9.61 -0.10
N HIS A 45 -3.06 -8.28 -0.17
CA HIS A 45 -4.14 -7.52 -0.79
C HIS A 45 -4.22 -7.78 -2.29
N ALA A 46 -3.09 -7.82 -2.99
CA ALA A 46 -3.05 -8.09 -4.42
C ALA A 46 -3.55 -9.51 -4.77
N LEU A 47 -3.18 -10.50 -3.95
CA LEU A 47 -3.66 -11.87 -4.11
C LEU A 47 -5.17 -11.97 -3.84
N ALA A 48 -5.68 -11.31 -2.81
CA ALA A 48 -7.12 -11.26 -2.52
C ALA A 48 -7.90 -10.61 -3.67
N ILE A 49 -7.39 -9.51 -4.25
CA ILE A 49 -7.97 -8.87 -5.44
C ILE A 49 -8.04 -9.86 -6.60
N LEU A 50 -6.98 -10.62 -6.85
CA LEU A 50 -6.96 -11.61 -7.93
C LEU A 50 -8.04 -12.68 -7.74
N TYR A 51 -8.24 -13.18 -6.51
CA TYR A 51 -9.32 -14.12 -6.19
C TYR A 51 -10.70 -13.52 -6.43
N LEU A 52 -10.96 -12.32 -5.93
CA LEU A 52 -12.24 -11.62 -6.11
C LEU A 52 -12.51 -11.29 -7.59
N TYR A 53 -11.47 -10.97 -8.36
CA TYR A 53 -11.57 -10.67 -9.78
C TYR A 53 -11.99 -11.88 -10.64
N ARG A 54 -11.80 -13.10 -10.14
CA ARG A 54 -12.25 -14.35 -10.77
C ARG A 54 -13.70 -14.69 -10.51
N SER A 55 -14.42 -13.82 -9.84
CA SER A 55 -15.77 -13.97 -9.29
C SER A 55 -15.81 -14.74 -7.96
N THR A 56 -16.82 -14.40 -7.17
CA THR A 56 -17.03 -15.01 -5.86
C THR A 56 -18.21 -15.98 -5.93
N ASN A 57 -17.99 -17.19 -5.46
CA ASN A 57 -19.01 -18.21 -5.28
C ASN A 57 -18.93 -18.74 -3.85
N ILE A 58 -20.08 -18.90 -3.20
CA ILE A 58 -20.16 -19.46 -1.83
C ILE A 58 -20.73 -20.87 -1.96
N PRO A 59 -19.89 -21.91 -1.90
CA PRO A 59 -20.39 -23.31 -1.93
C PRO A 59 -21.19 -23.62 -0.66
N ASP A 60 -22.07 -24.60 -0.75
CA ASP A 60 -22.80 -25.21 0.36
C ASP A 60 -23.76 -24.29 1.14
N SER A 61 -24.23 -23.20 0.54
CA SER A 61 -25.27 -22.35 1.13
C SER A 61 -26.50 -22.26 0.25
N SER A 62 -27.63 -21.79 0.78
CA SER A 62 -28.80 -21.44 -0.02
C SER A 62 -28.51 -20.34 -1.08
N ILE A 63 -27.37 -19.67 -0.95
CA ILE A 63 -26.87 -18.65 -1.86
C ILE A 63 -25.92 -19.22 -2.94
N THR A 64 -25.72 -20.54 -3.00
CA THR A 64 -24.75 -21.21 -3.91
C THR A 64 -24.95 -20.93 -5.39
N LYS A 65 -26.14 -20.49 -5.77
CA LYS A 65 -26.47 -20.17 -7.17
C LYS A 65 -26.13 -18.71 -7.54
N ILE A 66 -25.66 -17.91 -6.60
CA ILE A 66 -25.32 -16.51 -6.81
C ILE A 66 -23.82 -16.43 -7.07
N SER A 67 -23.46 -16.26 -8.34
CA SER A 67 -22.12 -15.79 -8.70
C SER A 67 -22.18 -14.28 -8.83
N PHE A 68 -21.35 -13.56 -8.06
CA PHE A 68 -21.28 -12.10 -8.13
C PHE A 68 -19.84 -11.63 -8.23
N PHE A 69 -19.67 -10.44 -8.73
CA PHE A 69 -18.41 -9.77 -8.88
C PHE A 69 -18.29 -8.69 -7.80
N ASP A 70 -17.32 -8.83 -6.89
CA ASP A 70 -17.18 -7.94 -5.76
C ASP A 70 -16.26 -6.73 -6.09
N ALA A 71 -16.78 -5.85 -6.94
CA ALA A 71 -16.07 -4.64 -7.34
C ALA A 71 -15.80 -3.70 -6.16
N ALA A 72 -16.68 -3.65 -5.17
CA ALA A 72 -16.52 -2.80 -4.00
C ALA A 72 -15.28 -3.22 -3.18
N SER A 73 -15.19 -4.50 -2.81
CA SER A 73 -14.05 -5.02 -2.05
C SER A 73 -12.74 -4.94 -2.84
N ILE A 74 -12.75 -5.18 -4.16
CA ILE A 74 -11.57 -5.01 -5.01
C ILE A 74 -11.02 -3.58 -4.91
N ASN A 75 -11.87 -2.57 -4.98
CA ASN A 75 -11.45 -1.16 -4.91
C ASN A 75 -10.93 -0.79 -3.50
N VAL A 76 -11.56 -1.27 -2.44
CA VAL A 76 -11.10 -1.06 -1.05
C VAL A 76 -9.74 -1.71 -0.82
N LEU A 77 -9.56 -2.96 -1.24
CA LEU A 77 -8.27 -3.67 -1.14
C LEU A 77 -7.20 -3.03 -2.01
N GLY A 78 -7.56 -2.55 -3.20
CA GLY A 78 -6.67 -1.79 -4.07
C GLY A 78 -6.13 -0.55 -3.38
N ARG A 79 -6.99 0.20 -2.71
CA ARG A 79 -6.57 1.34 -1.89
C ARG A 79 -5.60 0.92 -0.78
N ALA A 80 -5.93 -0.12 -0.02
CA ALA A 80 -5.08 -0.59 1.07
C ALA A 80 -3.69 -1.06 0.59
N ALA A 81 -3.61 -1.71 -0.58
CA ALA A 81 -2.36 -2.08 -1.21
C ALA A 81 -1.52 -0.85 -1.61
N ILE A 82 -2.15 0.13 -2.25
CA ILE A 82 -1.49 1.36 -2.69
C ILE A 82 -1.01 2.18 -1.50
N GLU A 83 -1.82 2.35 -0.45
CA GLU A 83 -1.39 3.03 0.78
C GLU A 83 -0.18 2.33 1.42
N SER A 84 -0.17 0.99 1.44
CA SER A 84 0.97 0.23 1.96
C SER A 84 2.24 0.43 1.12
N PHE A 85 2.11 0.53 -0.21
CA PHE A 85 3.20 0.92 -1.10
C PHE A 85 3.72 2.33 -0.79
N LEU A 86 2.83 3.30 -0.65
CA LEU A 86 3.21 4.70 -0.35
C LEU A 86 3.88 4.83 1.03
N VAL A 87 3.42 4.05 2.02
CA VAL A 87 4.08 3.97 3.33
C VAL A 87 5.51 3.42 3.18
N PHE A 88 5.67 2.33 2.42
CA PHE A 88 7.00 1.76 2.17
C PHE A 88 7.94 2.77 1.52
N GLN A 89 7.46 3.50 0.52
CA GLN A 89 8.25 4.54 -0.15
C GLN A 89 8.66 5.65 0.83
N TYR A 90 7.71 6.17 1.60
CA TYR A 90 7.93 7.29 2.50
C TYR A 90 8.88 6.93 3.66
N VAL A 91 8.73 5.74 4.23
CA VAL A 91 9.46 5.34 5.43
C VAL A 91 10.84 4.77 5.09
N PHE A 92 10.96 3.98 4.02
CA PHE A 92 12.16 3.17 3.78
C PHE A 92 12.95 3.54 2.53
N VAL A 93 12.39 4.31 1.59
CA VAL A 93 13.03 4.54 0.28
C VAL A 93 13.34 6.01 0.02
N ASN A 94 12.34 6.89 0.13
CA ASN A 94 12.46 8.28 -0.27
C ASN A 94 13.06 9.16 0.82
N ASN A 95 14.27 8.81 1.28
CA ASN A 95 15.00 9.53 2.31
C ASN A 95 16.26 10.20 1.73
N LYS A 96 16.52 11.44 2.12
CA LYS A 96 17.69 12.20 1.66
C LYS A 96 18.98 11.71 2.31
N ASP A 97 18.87 11.27 3.55
CA ASP A 97 19.98 10.79 4.38
C ASP A 97 19.46 9.84 5.48
N SER A 98 20.37 9.21 6.20
CA SER A 98 20.07 8.27 7.29
C SER A 98 19.31 8.93 8.45
N GLU A 99 19.49 10.22 8.68
CA GLU A 99 18.80 10.94 9.75
C GLU A 99 17.33 11.18 9.41
N GLN A 100 17.00 11.44 8.11
CA GLN A 100 15.62 11.48 7.64
C GLN A 100 14.97 10.10 7.67
N GLU A 101 15.71 9.07 7.31
CA GLU A 101 15.24 7.68 7.39
C GLU A 101 14.89 7.32 8.85
N ASP A 102 15.77 7.66 9.82
CA ASP A 102 15.47 7.46 11.24
C ASP A 102 14.23 8.25 11.68
N PHE A 103 14.10 9.50 11.24
CA PHE A 103 12.96 10.34 11.56
C PHE A 103 11.63 9.73 11.04
N HIS A 104 11.59 9.35 9.77
CA HIS A 104 10.38 8.77 9.17
C HIS A 104 10.02 7.43 9.82
N TYR A 105 11.01 6.55 10.03
CA TYR A 105 10.77 5.25 10.65
C TYR A 105 10.31 5.39 12.11
N LEU A 106 11.01 6.17 12.94
CA LEU A 106 10.64 6.33 14.35
C LEU A 106 9.27 7.03 14.50
N SER A 107 8.97 8.02 13.64
CA SER A 107 7.67 8.69 13.63
C SER A 107 6.55 7.73 13.27
N TRP A 108 6.75 6.87 12.27
CA TRP A 108 5.78 5.87 11.85
C TRP A 108 5.53 4.81 12.94
N VAL A 109 6.59 4.30 13.56
CA VAL A 109 6.48 3.35 14.68
C VAL A 109 5.76 4.00 15.87
N LEU A 110 6.15 5.22 16.25
CA LEU A 110 5.50 5.98 17.32
C LEU A 110 4.00 6.17 17.05
N GLY A 111 3.64 6.52 15.80
CA GLY A 111 2.24 6.68 15.39
C GLY A 111 1.41 5.43 15.64
N GLY A 112 1.91 4.27 15.20
CA GLY A 112 1.23 2.99 15.41
C GLY A 112 1.11 2.59 16.89
N LEU A 113 2.15 2.86 17.68
CA LEU A 113 2.12 2.60 19.12
C LEU A 113 1.12 3.50 19.85
N ILE A 114 1.07 4.80 19.53
CA ILE A 114 0.08 5.73 20.12
C ILE A 114 -1.34 5.30 19.75
N GLU A 115 -1.57 4.92 18.48
CA GLU A 115 -2.88 4.43 18.03
C GLU A 115 -3.31 3.21 18.84
N ARG A 116 -2.39 2.25 19.07
CA ARG A 116 -2.68 1.05 19.87
C ARG A 116 -2.93 1.36 21.34
N GLN A 117 -2.27 2.36 21.95
CA GLN A 117 -2.53 2.78 23.32
C GLN A 117 -4.00 3.24 23.52
N ASN A 118 -4.66 3.68 22.46
CA ASN A 118 -6.05 4.14 22.48
C ASN A 118 -7.08 3.01 22.28
N LEU A 119 -6.63 1.79 21.97
CA LEU A 119 -7.53 0.65 21.78
C LEU A 119 -7.98 0.07 23.14
N PRO A 120 -9.26 -0.31 23.29
CA PRO A 120 -9.74 -0.95 24.51
C PRO A 120 -9.11 -2.35 24.63
N VAL A 121 -8.42 -2.61 25.75
CA VAL A 121 -7.78 -3.88 26.04
C VAL A 121 -8.27 -4.45 27.35
N SER A 122 -8.88 -5.65 27.32
CA SER A 122 -9.42 -6.35 28.49
C SER A 122 -8.55 -7.52 28.97
N SER A 123 -7.86 -8.22 28.06
CA SER A 123 -7.08 -9.40 28.42
C SER A 123 -5.79 -9.05 29.20
N PRO A 124 -5.35 -9.91 30.15
CA PRO A 124 -4.08 -9.70 30.85
C PRO A 124 -2.88 -9.60 29.92
N GLN A 125 -2.85 -10.44 28.88
CA GLN A 125 -1.77 -10.44 27.88
C GLN A 125 -1.75 -9.12 27.10
N GLY A 126 -2.93 -8.64 26.68
CA GLY A 126 -3.04 -7.36 25.98
C GLY A 126 -2.59 -6.16 26.85
N LYS A 127 -2.96 -6.15 28.15
CA LYS A 127 -2.49 -5.11 29.09
C LYS A 127 -0.98 -5.11 29.22
N LYS A 128 -0.35 -6.30 29.28
CA LYS A 128 1.11 -6.40 29.31
C LYS A 128 1.76 -5.85 28.04
N VAL A 129 1.21 -6.16 26.85
CA VAL A 129 1.70 -5.62 25.58
C VAL A 129 1.63 -4.08 25.59
N ILE A 130 0.50 -3.49 26.00
CA ILE A 130 0.34 -2.04 26.10
C ILE A 130 1.37 -1.42 27.06
N GLU A 131 1.66 -2.07 28.20
CA GLU A 131 2.65 -1.59 29.16
C GLU A 131 4.08 -1.66 28.59
N ASP A 132 4.44 -2.74 27.93
CA ASP A 132 5.75 -2.89 27.29
C ASP A 132 5.94 -1.88 26.15
N GLU A 133 4.89 -1.60 25.37
CA GLU A 133 4.91 -0.57 24.32
C GLU A 133 5.08 0.85 24.86
N ARG A 134 4.59 1.18 26.05
CA ARG A 134 4.86 2.47 26.71
C ARG A 134 6.35 2.68 26.93
N LYS A 135 7.10 1.64 27.28
CA LYS A 135 8.57 1.69 27.41
C LYS A 135 9.23 1.99 26.07
N VAL A 136 8.72 1.39 24.99
CA VAL A 136 9.20 1.66 23.63
C VAL A 136 8.93 3.11 23.24
N ILE A 137 7.69 3.61 23.45
CA ILE A 137 7.35 5.03 23.23
C ILE A 137 8.32 5.95 23.97
N SER A 138 8.55 5.70 25.27
CA SER A 138 9.48 6.49 26.09
C SER A 138 10.91 6.45 25.58
N SER A 139 11.32 5.41 24.86
CA SER A 139 12.64 5.31 24.24
C SER A 139 12.75 6.01 22.89
N ILE A 140 11.65 6.12 22.15
CA ILE A 140 11.60 6.76 20.82
C ILE A 140 11.57 8.28 20.93
N GLU A 141 10.79 8.84 21.86
CA GLU A 141 10.61 10.28 21.98
C GLU A 141 11.89 11.09 22.14
N PRO A 142 12.86 10.71 23.01
CA PRO A 142 14.13 11.44 23.10
C PRO A 142 14.92 11.43 21.80
N ARG A 143 14.91 10.30 21.08
CA ARG A 143 15.61 10.16 19.79
C ARG A 143 15.00 11.08 18.73
N LEU A 144 13.68 11.18 18.68
CA LEU A 144 12.98 12.11 17.77
C LEU A 144 13.31 13.56 18.14
N LYS A 145 13.27 13.92 19.44
CA LYS A 145 13.49 15.31 19.89
C LYS A 145 14.86 15.89 19.55
N ILE A 146 15.88 15.06 19.34
CA ILE A 146 17.22 15.49 18.92
C ILE A 146 17.45 15.39 17.41
N ASN A 147 16.54 14.79 16.66
CA ASN A 147 16.66 14.63 15.20
C ASN A 147 16.43 15.97 14.49
N LYS A 148 17.29 16.33 13.53
CA LYS A 148 17.20 17.62 12.81
C LYS A 148 15.86 17.83 12.11
N TYR A 149 15.28 16.79 11.49
CA TYR A 149 13.99 16.86 10.81
C TYR A 149 12.82 17.08 11.77
N PHE A 150 12.93 16.56 13.00
CA PHE A 150 11.97 16.90 14.05
C PHE A 150 12.13 18.34 14.53
N LEU A 151 13.35 18.83 14.67
CA LEU A 151 13.63 20.20 15.12
C LEU A 151 13.08 21.24 14.13
N GLU A 152 13.07 20.94 12.83
CA GLU A 152 12.52 21.79 11.78
C GLU A 152 10.98 21.86 11.77
N LEU A 153 10.29 20.98 12.49
CA LEU A 153 8.83 20.98 12.56
C LEU A 153 8.30 22.19 13.34
N THR A 154 7.11 22.65 12.97
CA THR A 154 6.36 23.62 13.78
C THR A 154 5.93 22.99 15.12
N ASP A 155 5.69 23.79 16.15
CA ASP A 155 5.25 23.31 17.46
C ASP A 155 3.94 22.50 17.36
N LYS A 156 3.02 22.90 16.46
CA LYS A 156 1.80 22.16 16.19
C LYS A 156 2.07 20.77 15.61
N GLN A 157 3.01 20.66 14.68
CA GLN A 157 3.40 19.37 14.09
C GLN A 157 4.09 18.48 15.13
N LYS A 158 5.02 19.03 15.90
CA LYS A 158 5.69 18.33 17.01
C LYS A 158 4.68 17.75 18.00
N ASN A 159 3.75 18.60 18.46
CA ASN A 159 2.71 18.18 19.38
C ASN A 159 1.79 17.10 18.77
N ASN A 160 1.34 17.28 17.52
CA ASN A 160 0.49 16.29 16.86
C ASN A 160 1.20 14.94 16.66
N LEU A 161 2.49 14.94 16.34
CA LEU A 161 3.28 13.72 16.22
C LEU A 161 3.38 13.00 17.56
N LEU A 162 3.77 13.72 18.63
CA LEU A 162 4.05 13.11 19.94
C LEU A 162 2.78 12.70 20.70
N THR A 163 1.64 13.38 20.48
CA THR A 163 0.41 13.14 21.26
C THR A 163 -0.68 12.39 20.50
N LYS A 164 -0.74 12.57 19.16
CA LYS A 164 -1.77 11.96 18.30
C LYS A 164 -1.21 10.92 17.34
N GLY A 165 0.11 10.75 17.31
CA GLY A 165 0.75 9.83 16.37
C GLY A 165 0.65 10.26 14.89
N ASN A 166 0.48 11.54 14.62
CA ASN A 166 0.39 12.06 13.24
C ASN A 166 1.78 12.05 12.58
N TRP A 167 2.23 10.87 12.19
CA TRP A 167 3.57 10.61 11.66
C TRP A 167 3.76 11.08 10.21
N ARG A 168 2.70 11.15 9.42
CA ARG A 168 2.75 11.50 8.01
C ARG A 168 2.63 13.01 7.83
N LEU A 169 3.71 13.64 7.37
CA LEU A 169 3.79 15.09 7.18
C LEU A 169 3.37 15.56 5.78
N LYS A 170 3.25 14.62 4.83
CA LYS A 170 2.92 14.89 3.43
C LYS A 170 1.57 14.30 3.06
N SER A 171 0.91 14.84 2.05
CA SER A 171 -0.27 14.20 1.47
C SER A 171 0.11 12.89 0.76
N TRP A 172 -0.87 12.01 0.54
CA TRP A 172 -0.64 10.78 -0.22
C TRP A 172 -0.23 11.07 -1.67
N SER A 173 -0.74 12.15 -2.26
CA SER A 173 -0.37 12.58 -3.60
C SER A 173 1.09 13.05 -3.67
N ASP A 174 1.56 13.81 -2.67
CA ASP A 174 2.96 14.26 -2.62
C ASP A 174 3.91 13.06 -2.47
N ILE A 175 3.57 12.11 -1.58
CA ILE A 175 4.33 10.86 -1.44
C ILE A 175 4.34 10.08 -2.75
N GLY A 176 3.21 10.02 -3.45
CA GLY A 176 3.11 9.39 -4.76
C GLY A 176 4.02 10.03 -5.80
N LEU A 177 4.06 11.36 -5.88
CA LEU A 177 4.97 12.09 -6.76
C LEU A 177 6.44 11.78 -6.45
N GLU A 178 6.83 11.81 -5.18
CA GLU A 178 8.19 11.46 -4.75
C GLU A 178 8.53 10.00 -5.01
N SER A 179 7.52 9.13 -5.10
CA SER A 179 7.67 7.71 -5.47
C SER A 179 7.73 7.49 -6.99
N GLY A 180 7.86 8.55 -7.77
CA GLY A 180 7.96 8.51 -9.22
C GLY A 180 6.64 8.23 -9.93
N LEU A 181 5.49 8.47 -9.30
CA LEU A 181 4.22 8.54 -10.01
C LEU A 181 4.09 9.88 -10.74
N SER A 182 3.42 9.90 -11.90
CA SER A 182 3.03 11.15 -12.52
C SER A 182 2.02 11.91 -11.66
N ASP A 183 1.89 13.21 -11.86
CA ASP A 183 0.91 14.03 -11.13
C ASP A 183 -0.52 13.51 -11.30
N THR A 184 -0.88 13.09 -12.50
CA THR A 184 -2.19 12.48 -12.78
C THR A 184 -2.39 11.20 -11.99
N ASN A 185 -1.43 10.27 -12.00
CA ASN A 185 -1.54 9.00 -11.30
C ASN A 185 -1.56 9.20 -9.77
N ALA A 186 -0.70 10.05 -9.23
CA ALA A 186 -0.64 10.33 -7.80
C ALA A 186 -1.96 10.87 -7.24
N LYS A 187 -2.66 11.74 -7.99
CA LYS A 187 -3.97 12.28 -7.63
C LYS A 187 -5.10 11.27 -7.87
N ALA A 188 -5.08 10.59 -9.02
CA ALA A 188 -6.15 9.68 -9.42
C ALA A 188 -6.25 8.45 -8.51
N PHE A 189 -5.12 7.83 -8.15
CA PHE A 189 -5.11 6.63 -7.31
C PHE A 189 -5.87 6.85 -6.01
N TYR A 190 -5.50 7.89 -5.29
CA TYR A 190 -6.10 8.16 -4.00
C TYR A 190 -7.55 8.64 -4.13
N GLY A 191 -7.80 9.60 -5.02
CA GLY A 191 -9.14 10.20 -5.19
C GLY A 191 -10.21 9.17 -5.59
N TYR A 192 -9.91 8.34 -6.60
CA TYR A 192 -10.85 7.33 -7.09
C TYR A 192 -11.16 6.27 -6.03
N LEU A 193 -10.14 5.68 -5.42
CA LEU A 193 -10.32 4.58 -4.46
C LEU A 193 -10.85 5.05 -3.10
N CYS A 194 -10.65 6.33 -2.76
CA CYS A 194 -11.16 6.92 -1.52
C CYS A 194 -12.69 6.89 -1.47
N GLY A 195 -13.36 7.13 -2.61
CA GLY A 195 -14.82 7.08 -2.70
C GLY A 195 -15.42 5.72 -2.33
N TYR A 196 -14.75 4.64 -2.68
CA TYR A 196 -15.20 3.27 -2.31
C TYR A 196 -14.98 2.96 -0.84
N ALA A 197 -13.85 3.36 -0.27
CA ALA A 197 -13.56 3.08 1.13
C ALA A 197 -14.45 3.87 2.12
N HIS A 198 -14.93 5.04 1.71
CA HIS A 198 -15.76 5.92 2.55
C HIS A 198 -17.23 5.96 2.13
N ALA A 199 -17.69 4.98 1.35
CA ALA A 199 -19.06 4.91 0.84
C ALA A 199 -19.53 6.21 0.16
N GLY A 200 -18.65 6.85 -0.61
CA GLY A 200 -18.97 8.05 -1.38
C GLY A 200 -20.11 7.79 -2.37
N ASN A 201 -20.97 8.79 -2.60
CA ASN A 201 -22.13 8.64 -3.47
C ASN A 201 -21.77 8.11 -4.87
N LEU A 202 -20.63 8.55 -5.43
CA LEU A 202 -20.18 8.08 -6.75
C LEU A 202 -19.94 6.57 -6.76
N SER A 203 -19.35 5.99 -5.72
CA SER A 203 -19.12 4.54 -5.64
C SER A 203 -20.44 3.76 -5.61
N VAL A 204 -21.45 4.26 -4.90
CA VAL A 204 -22.79 3.66 -4.85
C VAL A 204 -23.47 3.75 -6.21
N LEU A 205 -23.38 4.89 -6.89
CA LEU A 205 -23.91 5.07 -8.26
C LEU A 205 -23.27 4.09 -9.22
N GLN A 206 -21.94 3.98 -9.24
CA GLN A 206 -21.22 3.07 -10.13
C GLN A 206 -21.61 1.61 -9.90
N LEU A 207 -21.73 1.17 -8.65
CA LEU A 207 -22.16 -0.19 -8.32
C LEU A 207 -23.61 -0.43 -8.73
N ARG A 208 -24.50 0.55 -8.55
CA ARG A 208 -25.91 0.46 -8.98
C ARG A 208 -26.07 0.36 -10.49
N GLU A 209 -25.25 1.08 -11.24
CA GLU A 209 -25.26 1.08 -12.71
C GLU A 209 -24.58 -0.16 -13.30
N ALA A 210 -23.68 -0.81 -12.57
CA ALA A 210 -22.94 -2.00 -13.00
C ALA A 210 -23.80 -3.28 -12.97
N LYS A 211 -24.82 -3.33 -13.80
CA LYS A 211 -25.84 -4.42 -13.83
C LYS A 211 -25.34 -5.72 -14.47
N THR A 212 -24.25 -5.70 -15.21
CA THR A 212 -23.71 -6.89 -15.88
C THR A 212 -22.33 -7.24 -15.35
N ALA A 213 -21.98 -8.53 -15.39
CA ALA A 213 -20.64 -9.00 -15.00
C ALA A 213 -19.51 -8.29 -15.79
N LYS A 214 -19.77 -7.96 -17.07
CA LYS A 214 -18.82 -7.20 -17.89
C LYS A 214 -18.57 -5.81 -17.29
N VAL A 215 -19.62 -5.04 -17.04
CA VAL A 215 -19.51 -3.68 -16.50
C VAL A 215 -18.87 -3.69 -15.10
N GLN A 216 -19.24 -4.66 -14.26
CA GLN A 216 -18.58 -4.83 -12.93
C GLN A 216 -17.09 -5.10 -13.08
N LYS A 217 -16.70 -5.91 -14.06
CA LYS A 217 -15.31 -6.21 -14.39
C LYS A 217 -14.54 -4.99 -14.90
N ASP A 218 -15.19 -4.19 -15.72
CA ASP A 218 -14.63 -2.95 -16.28
C ASP A 218 -14.37 -1.91 -15.16
N LEU A 219 -15.26 -1.79 -14.15
CA LEU A 219 -15.04 -0.97 -12.96
C LEU A 219 -13.77 -1.34 -12.18
N CYS A 220 -13.39 -2.62 -12.18
CA CYS A 220 -12.18 -3.08 -11.49
C CYS A 220 -10.90 -2.89 -12.31
N SER A 221 -11.01 -2.69 -13.62
CA SER A 221 -9.86 -2.64 -14.52
C SER A 221 -8.91 -1.49 -14.18
N ALA A 222 -9.44 -0.32 -13.81
CA ALA A 222 -8.63 0.81 -13.35
C ALA A 222 -7.86 0.46 -12.07
N THR A 223 -8.51 -0.16 -11.09
CA THR A 223 -7.89 -0.57 -9.83
C THR A 223 -6.79 -1.60 -10.05
N ILE A 224 -7.00 -2.56 -10.96
CA ILE A 224 -5.94 -3.53 -11.32
C ILE A 224 -4.78 -2.84 -12.03
N GLY A 225 -5.03 -1.87 -12.90
CA GLY A 225 -3.98 -1.07 -13.52
C GLY A 225 -3.17 -0.29 -12.48
N TYR A 226 -3.83 0.36 -11.53
CA TYR A 226 -3.16 1.04 -10.42
C TYR A 226 -2.36 0.08 -9.52
N LEU A 227 -2.90 -1.10 -9.26
CA LEU A 227 -2.22 -2.13 -8.50
C LEU A 227 -0.95 -2.63 -9.22
N LEU A 228 -1.02 -2.84 -10.53
CA LEU A 228 0.14 -3.23 -11.35
C LEU A 228 1.25 -2.18 -11.31
N ILE A 229 0.90 -0.90 -11.41
CA ILE A 229 1.85 0.21 -11.25
C ILE A 229 2.48 0.17 -9.86
N ALA A 230 1.67 0.09 -8.80
CA ALA A 230 2.15 0.09 -7.42
C ALA A 230 3.06 -1.11 -7.12
N LEU A 231 2.67 -2.32 -7.55
CA LEU A 231 3.47 -3.54 -7.39
C LEU A 231 4.79 -3.44 -8.15
N SER A 232 4.78 -2.94 -9.38
CA SER A 232 6.00 -2.82 -10.20
C SER A 232 6.99 -1.85 -9.56
N LYS A 233 6.54 -0.68 -9.13
CA LYS A 233 7.37 0.28 -8.38
C LYS A 233 7.84 -0.30 -7.04
N PHE A 234 6.96 -0.99 -6.31
CA PHE A 234 7.31 -1.63 -5.05
C PHE A 234 8.43 -2.66 -5.23
N ILE A 235 8.31 -3.58 -6.21
CA ILE A 235 9.33 -4.62 -6.47
C ILE A 235 10.70 -3.98 -6.74
N LYS A 236 10.75 -2.91 -7.53
CA LYS A 236 12.00 -2.18 -7.80
C LYS A 236 12.57 -1.54 -6.53
N SER A 237 11.74 -0.86 -5.77
CA SER A 237 12.15 -0.21 -4.51
C SER A 237 12.52 -1.22 -3.43
N TYR A 238 11.86 -2.39 -3.41
CA TYR A 238 12.19 -3.48 -2.51
C TYR A 238 13.65 -3.94 -2.68
N THR A 239 14.16 -3.97 -3.91
CA THR A 239 15.57 -4.34 -4.16
C THR A 239 16.58 -3.30 -3.68
N GLN A 240 16.16 -2.08 -3.40
CA GLN A 240 17.02 -1.03 -2.80
C GLN A 240 17.17 -1.24 -1.29
N VAL A 241 16.09 -1.64 -0.62
CA VAL A 241 16.06 -1.95 0.81
C VAL A 241 16.67 -3.33 1.08
N PHE A 242 16.32 -4.32 0.25
CA PHE A 242 16.77 -5.71 0.36
C PHE A 242 17.77 -6.03 -0.75
N ILE A 243 19.01 -5.61 -0.57
CA ILE A 243 20.08 -5.68 -1.59
C ILE A 243 20.27 -7.09 -2.17
N LYS A 244 20.10 -8.15 -1.36
CA LYS A 244 20.20 -9.54 -1.81
C LYS A 244 19.11 -9.96 -2.80
N ALA A 245 18.03 -9.18 -2.90
CA ALA A 245 16.96 -9.41 -3.88
C ALA A 245 17.32 -8.89 -5.28
N LYS A 246 18.28 -7.95 -5.40
CA LYS A 246 18.61 -7.30 -6.67
C LYS A 246 19.08 -8.28 -7.77
N PRO A 247 19.98 -9.25 -7.52
CA PRO A 247 20.39 -10.20 -8.56
C PRO A 247 19.22 -11.06 -9.07
N ILE A 248 18.28 -11.43 -8.20
CA ILE A 248 17.09 -12.19 -8.60
C ILE A 248 16.17 -11.33 -9.46
N TYR A 249 15.93 -10.06 -9.06
CA TYR A 249 15.17 -9.13 -9.88
C TYR A 249 15.78 -8.98 -11.30
N ASP A 250 17.11 -8.84 -11.37
CA ASP A 250 17.79 -8.66 -12.65
C ASP A 250 17.72 -9.88 -13.57
N SER A 251 17.55 -11.08 -13.01
CA SER A 251 17.43 -12.36 -13.73
C SER A 251 15.99 -12.81 -14.02
N LEU A 252 14.98 -12.01 -13.66
CA LEU A 252 13.57 -12.38 -13.91
C LEU A 252 13.24 -12.45 -15.39
N ASN A 253 12.62 -13.55 -15.82
CA ASN A 253 12.17 -13.73 -17.21
C ASN A 253 11.07 -12.72 -17.60
N ASP A 254 10.18 -12.40 -16.68
CA ASP A 254 9.05 -11.47 -16.90
C ASP A 254 9.38 -10.04 -16.41
N LYS A 255 10.65 -9.68 -16.23
CA LYS A 255 11.09 -8.35 -15.78
C LYS A 255 10.53 -7.22 -16.65
N ASN A 256 10.41 -7.44 -17.94
CA ASN A 256 9.86 -6.46 -18.88
C ASN A 256 8.46 -6.00 -18.52
N ILE A 257 7.61 -6.83 -17.93
CA ILE A 257 6.26 -6.45 -17.47
C ILE A 257 6.37 -5.43 -16.34
N ILE A 258 7.28 -5.66 -15.40
CA ILE A 258 7.53 -4.73 -14.28
C ILE A 258 8.01 -3.37 -14.82
N GLU A 259 8.96 -3.38 -15.78
CA GLU A 259 9.49 -2.15 -16.36
C GLU A 259 8.43 -1.36 -17.14
N VAL A 260 7.54 -2.05 -17.85
CA VAL A 260 6.44 -1.41 -18.58
C VAL A 260 5.47 -0.73 -17.60
N TRP A 261 5.02 -1.41 -16.55
CA TRP A 261 4.08 -0.84 -15.60
C TRP A 261 4.69 0.24 -14.71
N ASP A 262 5.97 0.14 -14.38
CA ASP A 262 6.72 1.22 -13.73
C ASP A 262 6.75 2.47 -14.62
N ALA A 263 7.05 2.31 -15.91
CA ALA A 263 7.07 3.40 -16.88
C ALA A 263 5.67 4.03 -17.10
N VAL A 264 4.62 3.20 -17.15
CA VAL A 264 3.21 3.65 -17.19
C VAL A 264 2.89 4.53 -15.97
N GLY A 265 3.33 4.13 -14.79
CA GLY A 265 3.11 4.90 -13.56
C GLY A 265 3.79 6.27 -13.57
N SER A 266 4.94 6.38 -14.22
CA SER A 266 5.75 7.60 -14.29
C SER A 266 5.33 8.57 -15.41
N LYS A 267 4.58 8.08 -16.40
CA LYS A 267 4.06 8.92 -17.49
C LYS A 267 2.70 9.50 -17.12
N SER A 268 2.49 10.78 -17.42
CA SER A 268 1.14 11.32 -17.49
C SER A 268 0.42 10.66 -18.67
N LEU A 269 -0.24 9.56 -18.42
CA LEU A 269 -1.25 9.08 -19.33
C LEU A 269 -2.30 10.19 -19.36
N GLY A 270 -2.49 10.84 -20.49
CA GLY A 270 -3.64 11.70 -20.71
C GLY A 270 -4.84 10.96 -20.17
N ALA A 271 -5.65 11.62 -19.32
CA ALA A 271 -6.71 11.01 -18.55
C ALA A 271 -7.27 9.84 -19.33
N VAL A 272 -7.26 8.63 -18.74
CA VAL A 272 -8.08 7.54 -19.27
C VAL A 272 -9.47 8.11 -19.20
N GLN A 273 -9.94 8.66 -20.33
CA GLN A 273 -11.32 9.09 -20.47
C GLN A 273 -12.13 7.83 -20.29
N ILE A 274 -12.66 7.65 -19.09
CA ILE A 274 -13.75 6.71 -18.89
C ILE A 274 -14.86 7.30 -19.72
N ASP A 275 -15.14 6.69 -20.85
CA ASP A 275 -16.27 7.07 -21.69
C ASP A 275 -17.55 6.69 -20.94
N TRP A 276 -18.14 7.68 -20.29
CA TRP A 276 -19.37 7.52 -19.52
C TRP A 276 -20.60 7.32 -20.42
N THR A 277 -20.44 7.40 -21.74
CA THR A 277 -21.57 7.19 -22.69
C THR A 277 -22.02 5.72 -22.73
N ASP A 278 -21.13 4.78 -22.42
CA ASP A 278 -21.47 3.35 -22.34
C ASP A 278 -22.29 2.97 -21.08
N PHE A 279 -22.54 3.93 -20.18
CA PHE A 279 -23.28 3.75 -18.92
C PHE A 279 -24.73 4.31 -18.98
N LYS A 280 -25.25 4.64 -20.18
CA LYS A 280 -26.66 5.04 -20.39
C LYS A 280 -27.55 3.89 -20.75
#